data_2583f8ff9084f7d2c6582f4fb6fda365
#
_entry.id   2583f8ff9084f7d2c6582f4fb6fda365
#
_cell.length_a   1.000
_cell.length_b   1.000
_cell.length_c   1.000
_cell.angle_alpha   90.00
_cell.angle_beta   90.00
_cell.angle_gamma   90.00
#
_symmetry.space_group_name_H-M   'P 1'
#
loop_
_entity.id
_entity.type
_entity.pdbx_description
1 polymer ?
#
loop_
_entity_poly.entity_id
_entity_poly.type
_entity_poly.pdbx_seq_one_letter_code
_entity_poly.pdbx_strand_id
1 'polypeptide(L)'
;NHVVKNEDIDFVIFLNVPHEGYDFVLYSICKVLNIKTFLFFHLPHRPGFTFIHLLEDINHHLPEIKKSYQDLKNRMIDITISDIAKPLDLFLIEQLNPTNEITTFAGQEKGFSPNAFKYIQKKIFNLMSSLKKDSQQSFSKKILNFVNGVMFRDPYLDSPRSVMKKYDTLSVQPDLTKEFIFFPLHYQPELSTNPLGGHYVNQLVVVEMLSKANPDLMIYVKDHPRLGNIFKNKIFYESLLEFKNVSLINLNFNSYKLIENSYAVATITGTAGLEALIKGKPVFMFGNRFYEHAPGVFKINSFNDLKKAIRIIDEGFSFDQKNVLYFFKALENYVFEGVMDTSEESYSNITHSETAKKMIAIINQ
;
A
#
# COMPACT_ATOMS: atom_id res chain seq x y z
N ASN A 1 -20.95 13.34 -15.47
CA ASN A 1 -21.21 14.78 -15.51
C ASN A 1 -22.71 15.11 -15.73
N HIS A 2 -23.43 14.32 -16.57
CA HIS A 2 -24.87 14.54 -16.82
C HIS A 2 -25.71 14.25 -15.58
N VAL A 3 -25.52 13.11 -14.92
CA VAL A 3 -26.26 12.73 -13.70
C VAL A 3 -26.00 13.75 -12.58
N VAL A 4 -24.76 14.06 -12.29
CA VAL A 4 -24.38 14.98 -11.20
C VAL A 4 -24.88 16.41 -11.40
N LYS A 5 -25.15 16.83 -12.66
CA LYS A 5 -25.67 18.17 -12.95
C LYS A 5 -27.18 18.25 -13.01
N ASN A 6 -27.86 17.14 -13.28
CA ASN A 6 -29.31 17.14 -13.57
C ASN A 6 -30.13 16.43 -12.48
N GLU A 7 -29.48 15.71 -11.57
CA GLU A 7 -30.12 15.06 -10.44
C GLU A 7 -29.80 15.83 -9.14
N ASP A 8 -30.73 15.86 -8.23
CA ASP A 8 -30.58 16.46 -6.91
C ASP A 8 -29.81 15.44 -6.02
N ILE A 9 -28.49 15.57 -5.98
CA ILE A 9 -27.60 14.64 -5.28
C ILE A 9 -27.12 15.28 -3.99
N ASP A 10 -27.54 14.73 -2.85
CA ASP A 10 -27.14 15.20 -1.52
C ASP A 10 -25.70 14.81 -1.20
N PHE A 11 -25.28 13.58 -1.54
CA PHE A 11 -23.95 13.07 -1.28
C PHE A 11 -23.55 11.92 -2.21
N VAL A 12 -22.27 11.62 -2.25
CA VAL A 12 -21.71 10.46 -2.97
C VAL A 12 -20.87 9.61 -2.03
N ILE A 13 -21.08 8.29 -2.06
CA ILE A 13 -20.30 7.31 -1.30
C ILE A 13 -19.26 6.66 -2.22
N PHE A 14 -18.02 6.64 -1.77
CA PHE A 14 -16.95 5.88 -2.38
C PHE A 14 -16.56 4.74 -1.44
N LEU A 15 -16.57 3.50 -1.96
CA LEU A 15 -16.21 2.30 -1.20
C LEU A 15 -14.69 2.04 -1.19
N ASN A 16 -13.92 2.95 -1.76
CA ASN A 16 -12.47 2.99 -1.70
C ASN A 16 -12.02 4.42 -1.98
N VAL A 17 -10.74 4.72 -1.72
CA VAL A 17 -10.17 5.98 -2.17
C VAL A 17 -10.19 6.01 -3.70
N PRO A 18 -10.77 7.05 -4.33
CA PRO A 18 -10.79 7.20 -5.77
C PRO A 18 -9.39 7.17 -6.38
N HIS A 19 -9.11 6.22 -7.26
CA HIS A 19 -7.78 6.01 -7.85
C HIS A 19 -7.83 5.52 -9.31
N GLU A 20 -8.98 5.07 -9.77
CA GLU A 20 -9.22 4.79 -11.18
C GLU A 20 -9.69 6.06 -11.88
N GLY A 21 -9.44 6.19 -13.19
CA GLY A 21 -9.68 7.43 -13.90
C GLY A 21 -11.10 7.99 -13.77
N TYR A 22 -12.12 7.13 -13.78
CA TYR A 22 -13.52 7.55 -13.72
C TYR A 22 -13.97 7.96 -12.30
N ASP A 23 -13.55 7.25 -11.27
CA ASP A 23 -13.93 7.52 -9.88
C ASP A 23 -13.22 8.78 -9.35
N PHE A 24 -11.96 8.99 -9.72
CA PHE A 24 -11.22 10.20 -9.40
C PHE A 24 -11.82 11.44 -10.07
N VAL A 25 -12.27 11.33 -11.33
CA VAL A 25 -13.00 12.40 -12.02
C VAL A 25 -14.33 12.69 -11.32
N LEU A 26 -15.09 11.66 -10.93
CA LEU A 26 -16.33 11.83 -10.19
C LEU A 26 -16.10 12.54 -8.86
N TYR A 27 -15.09 12.10 -8.08
CA TYR A 27 -14.69 12.73 -6.83
C TYR A 27 -14.34 14.21 -7.02
N SER A 28 -13.55 14.51 -8.04
CA SER A 28 -13.15 15.88 -8.36
C SER A 28 -14.35 16.75 -8.73
N ILE A 29 -15.32 16.21 -9.48
CA ILE A 29 -16.57 16.90 -9.81
C ILE A 29 -17.37 17.19 -8.54
N CYS A 30 -17.50 16.23 -7.63
CA CYS A 30 -18.19 16.43 -6.36
C CYS A 30 -17.55 17.57 -5.54
N LYS A 31 -16.21 17.62 -5.48
CA LYS A 31 -15.49 18.69 -4.78
C LYS A 31 -15.74 20.05 -5.43
N VAL A 32 -15.71 20.16 -6.77
CA VAL A 32 -15.99 21.41 -7.49
C VAL A 32 -17.43 21.88 -7.29
N LEU A 33 -18.38 20.95 -7.22
CA LEU A 33 -19.82 21.27 -7.02
C LEU A 33 -20.25 21.34 -5.56
N ASN A 34 -19.31 21.22 -4.60
CA ASN A 34 -19.57 21.15 -3.16
C ASN A 34 -20.57 20.06 -2.75
N ILE A 35 -20.58 18.94 -3.48
CA ILE A 35 -21.36 17.78 -3.12
C ILE A 35 -20.60 17.01 -2.03
N LYS A 36 -21.29 16.67 -0.93
CA LYS A 36 -20.69 15.92 0.19
C LYS A 36 -20.22 14.55 -0.29
N THR A 37 -19.02 14.15 0.13
CA THR A 37 -18.45 12.84 -0.21
C THR A 37 -18.11 12.06 1.04
N PHE A 38 -18.44 10.77 1.05
CA PHE A 38 -18.02 9.82 2.07
C PHE A 38 -17.09 8.79 1.44
N LEU A 39 -15.86 8.73 1.94
CA LEU A 39 -14.86 7.79 1.45
C LEU A 39 -14.61 6.73 2.52
N PHE A 40 -15.17 5.55 2.32
CA PHE A 40 -14.89 4.42 3.19
C PHE A 40 -13.67 3.67 2.68
N PHE A 41 -12.71 3.45 3.55
CA PHE A 41 -11.43 2.86 3.18
C PHE A 41 -11.04 1.75 4.16
N HIS A 42 -10.63 0.60 3.63
CA HIS A 42 -10.18 -0.49 4.47
C HIS A 42 -8.75 -0.30 4.97
N LEU A 43 -8.50 -0.71 6.19
CA LEU A 43 -7.14 -0.85 6.71
C LEU A 43 -6.39 -1.97 5.96
N PRO A 44 -5.05 -2.07 6.14
CA PRO A 44 -4.29 -3.13 5.50
C PRO A 44 -4.91 -4.48 5.75
N HIS A 45 -5.27 -5.10 4.67
CA HIS A 45 -6.09 -6.28 4.61
C HIS A 45 -5.27 -7.53 4.91
N ARG A 46 -5.78 -8.34 5.84
CA ARG A 46 -5.33 -9.73 6.05
C ARG A 46 -6.55 -10.61 6.20
N PRO A 47 -6.48 -11.90 5.84
CA PRO A 47 -7.57 -12.84 6.08
C PRO A 47 -8.03 -12.77 7.54
N GLY A 48 -9.33 -12.50 7.76
CA GLY A 48 -9.92 -12.35 9.08
C GLY A 48 -9.89 -10.95 9.68
N PHE A 49 -9.31 -9.95 8.99
CA PHE A 49 -9.18 -8.58 9.50
C PHE A 49 -9.66 -7.57 8.48
N THR A 50 -10.91 -7.21 8.54
CA THR A 50 -11.50 -6.17 7.70
C THR A 50 -12.01 -5.04 8.59
N PHE A 51 -11.19 -3.99 8.69
CA PHE A 51 -11.61 -2.73 9.30
C PHE A 51 -11.76 -1.68 8.24
N ILE A 52 -12.82 -0.92 8.38
CA ILE A 52 -13.16 0.19 7.51
C ILE A 52 -13.10 1.46 8.33
N HIS A 53 -12.53 2.50 7.76
CA HIS A 53 -12.56 3.83 8.34
C HIS A 53 -13.14 4.82 7.32
N LEU A 54 -13.76 5.88 7.83
CA LEU A 54 -14.24 6.99 7.04
C LEU A 54 -13.10 8.00 6.87
N LEU A 55 -12.86 8.44 5.64
CA LEU A 55 -11.96 9.53 5.30
C LEU A 55 -12.78 10.79 4.99
N GLU A 56 -12.36 11.93 5.49
CA GLU A 56 -12.92 13.21 5.10
C GLU A 56 -12.39 13.67 3.74
N ASP A 57 -11.12 13.37 3.47
CA ASP A 57 -10.45 13.69 2.22
C ASP A 57 -9.39 12.63 1.89
N ILE A 58 -9.07 12.47 0.61
CA ILE A 58 -8.06 11.52 0.15
C ILE A 58 -6.66 11.78 0.70
N ASN A 59 -6.39 13.00 1.15
CA ASN A 59 -5.10 13.41 1.70
C ASN A 59 -5.05 13.47 3.22
N HIS A 60 -6.18 13.30 3.90
CA HIS A 60 -6.26 13.43 5.35
C HIS A 60 -6.73 12.12 5.98
N HIS A 61 -5.82 11.40 6.59
CA HIS A 61 -6.09 10.14 7.26
C HIS A 61 -6.12 10.32 8.78
N LEU A 62 -7.33 10.36 9.36
CA LEU A 62 -7.56 10.34 10.80
C LEU A 62 -6.75 11.41 11.57
N PRO A 63 -6.91 12.71 11.25
CA PRO A 63 -6.09 13.78 11.87
C PRO A 63 -6.26 13.83 13.40
N GLU A 64 -7.43 13.48 13.92
CA GLU A 64 -7.75 13.50 15.35
C GLU A 64 -7.09 12.37 16.15
N ILE A 65 -6.60 11.32 15.49
CA ILE A 65 -6.03 10.16 16.18
C ILE A 65 -4.80 10.53 17.00
N LYS A 66 -4.03 11.53 16.54
CA LYS A 66 -2.85 12.01 17.25
C LYS A 66 -3.19 12.52 18.64
N LYS A 67 -4.27 13.29 18.76
CA LYS A 67 -4.75 13.80 20.05
C LYS A 67 -5.27 12.65 20.91
N SER A 68 -6.07 11.75 20.31
CA SER A 68 -6.66 10.62 21.03
C SER A 68 -5.61 9.70 21.66
N TYR A 69 -4.55 9.33 20.95
CA TYR A 69 -3.51 8.49 21.54
C TYR A 69 -2.65 9.23 22.57
N GLN A 70 -2.41 10.52 22.38
CA GLN A 70 -1.70 11.34 23.38
C GLN A 70 -2.50 11.47 24.67
N ASP A 71 -3.81 11.66 24.59
CA ASP A 71 -4.69 11.69 25.76
C ASP A 71 -4.68 10.35 26.52
N LEU A 72 -4.71 9.23 25.81
CA LEU A 72 -4.58 7.90 26.41
C LEU A 72 -3.22 7.74 27.11
N LYS A 73 -2.14 8.10 26.46
CA LYS A 73 -0.79 8.08 27.03
C LYS A 73 -0.67 8.94 28.29
N ASN A 74 -1.24 10.16 28.27
CA ASN A 74 -1.17 11.10 29.38
C ASN A 74 -1.95 10.63 30.61
N ARG A 75 -2.98 9.81 30.41
CA ARG A 75 -3.73 9.18 31.53
C ARG A 75 -2.96 8.06 32.22
N MET A 76 -1.75 7.73 31.76
CA MET A 76 -0.88 6.68 32.30
C MET A 76 -1.60 5.33 32.49
N ILE A 77 -2.51 4.99 31.59
CA ILE A 77 -3.20 3.70 31.58
C ILE A 77 -2.15 2.65 31.21
N ASP A 78 -1.95 1.66 32.08
CA ASP A 78 -1.10 0.52 31.71
C ASP A 78 -1.88 -0.32 30.69
N ILE A 79 -1.40 -0.29 29.41
CA ILE A 79 -2.06 -0.93 28.28
C ILE A 79 -1.26 -2.14 27.81
N THR A 80 -1.97 -3.21 27.53
CA THR A 80 -1.46 -4.45 26.96
C THR A 80 -2.17 -4.76 25.63
N ILE A 81 -1.70 -5.75 24.90
CA ILE A 81 -2.34 -6.17 23.64
C ILE A 81 -3.76 -6.68 23.89
N SER A 82 -4.02 -7.31 25.07
CA SER A 82 -5.35 -7.81 25.40
C SER A 82 -6.40 -6.71 25.63
N ASP A 83 -5.96 -5.47 25.82
CA ASP A 83 -6.85 -4.30 25.96
C ASP A 83 -7.25 -3.72 24.60
N ILE A 84 -6.62 -4.19 23.52
CA ILE A 84 -6.94 -3.80 22.15
C ILE A 84 -8.14 -4.63 21.65
N ALA A 85 -9.09 -3.99 21.00
CA ALA A 85 -10.26 -4.67 20.44
C ALA A 85 -9.89 -5.70 19.36
N LYS A 86 -10.59 -6.83 19.36
CA LYS A 86 -10.47 -7.83 18.30
C LYS A 86 -11.05 -7.26 17.00
N PRO A 87 -10.44 -7.53 15.84
CA PRO A 87 -9.24 -8.35 15.63
C PRO A 87 -7.92 -7.54 15.53
N LEU A 88 -7.85 -6.28 15.97
CA LEU A 88 -6.60 -5.49 15.96
C LEU A 88 -5.54 -6.09 16.87
N ASP A 89 -5.93 -6.71 18.00
CA ASP A 89 -5.03 -7.44 18.88
C ASP A 89 -4.37 -8.63 18.18
N LEU A 90 -5.12 -9.40 17.40
CA LEU A 90 -4.61 -10.52 16.62
C LEU A 90 -3.61 -10.06 15.54
N PHE A 91 -3.91 -8.94 14.89
CA PHE A 91 -2.97 -8.33 13.94
C PHE A 91 -1.63 -8.00 14.63
N LEU A 92 -1.68 -7.38 15.83
CA LEU A 92 -0.48 -7.05 16.60
C LEU A 92 0.30 -8.30 17.00
N ILE A 93 -0.38 -9.34 17.51
CA ILE A 93 0.25 -10.61 17.89
C ILE A 93 0.95 -11.26 16.70
N GLU A 94 0.30 -11.29 15.54
CA GLU A 94 0.86 -11.85 14.31
C GLU A 94 2.11 -11.09 13.85
N GLN A 95 2.10 -9.75 13.97
CA GLN A 95 3.26 -8.93 13.59
C GLN A 95 4.44 -9.08 14.55
N LEU A 96 4.19 -9.29 15.83
CA LEU A 96 5.25 -9.53 16.81
C LEU A 96 5.92 -10.89 16.63
N ASN A 97 5.16 -11.90 16.22
CA ASN A 97 5.63 -13.27 16.03
C ASN A 97 5.30 -13.78 14.63
N PRO A 98 5.90 -13.23 13.57
CA PRO A 98 5.59 -13.63 12.21
C PRO A 98 6.02 -15.08 11.98
N THR A 99 5.07 -16.00 11.93
CA THR A 99 5.33 -17.44 11.71
C THR A 99 5.62 -17.78 10.25
N ASN A 100 5.25 -16.90 9.33
CA ASN A 100 5.45 -17.08 7.89
C ASN A 100 5.79 -15.77 7.19
N GLU A 101 6.61 -15.89 6.14
CA GLU A 101 6.88 -14.81 5.21
C GLU A 101 5.58 -14.32 4.59
N ILE A 102 5.35 -13.01 4.71
CA ILE A 102 4.36 -12.18 4.00
C ILE A 102 3.21 -12.99 3.39
N THR A 103 2.22 -13.33 4.20
CA THR A 103 0.90 -13.73 3.70
C THR A 103 0.08 -12.49 3.34
N THR A 104 0.61 -11.63 2.49
CA THR A 104 -0.25 -10.68 1.79
C THR A 104 -1.10 -11.45 0.79
N PHE A 105 -2.29 -10.99 0.48
CA PHE A 105 -3.15 -11.49 -0.60
C PHE A 105 -2.38 -11.79 -1.89
N ALA A 106 -1.25 -11.13 -2.10
CA ALA A 106 -0.29 -11.38 -3.16
C ALA A 106 0.37 -12.77 -3.11
N GLY A 107 0.46 -13.40 -1.96
CA GLY A 107 1.11 -14.73 -1.81
C GLY A 107 0.21 -15.91 -2.16
N GLN A 108 -1.10 -15.73 -2.20
CA GLN A 108 -2.02 -16.81 -2.57
C GLN A 108 -2.25 -16.95 -4.08
N GLU A 109 -2.05 -15.90 -4.85
CA GLU A 109 -1.91 -16.09 -6.29
C GLU A 109 -0.54 -16.74 -6.53
N LYS A 110 -0.53 -18.05 -6.72
CA LYS A 110 0.61 -18.84 -7.22
C LYS A 110 1.34 -18.00 -8.25
N GLY A 111 2.60 -17.69 -7.96
CA GLY A 111 3.45 -16.83 -8.78
C GLY A 111 3.21 -17.12 -10.25
N PHE A 112 3.12 -16.10 -11.04
CA PHE A 112 2.87 -16.17 -12.47
C PHE A 112 3.86 -17.16 -13.08
N SER A 113 3.47 -18.45 -13.09
CA SER A 113 4.19 -19.46 -13.86
C SER A 113 3.98 -19.08 -15.32
N PRO A 114 5.02 -18.59 -15.98
CA PRO A 114 4.86 -18.07 -17.32
C PRO A 114 4.88 -19.23 -18.30
N ASN A 115 3.88 -20.07 -18.21
CA ASN A 115 3.59 -20.99 -19.30
C ASN A 115 2.91 -20.12 -20.38
N ALA A 116 3.71 -19.65 -21.35
CA ALA A 116 3.19 -18.91 -22.50
C ALA A 116 1.98 -19.66 -23.12
N PHE A 117 2.00 -20.96 -23.06
CA PHE A 117 0.91 -21.83 -23.50
C PHE A 117 -0.37 -21.65 -22.63
N LYS A 118 -0.28 -21.59 -21.29
CA LYS A 118 -1.43 -21.31 -20.42
C LYS A 118 -1.96 -19.87 -20.61
N TYR A 119 -1.09 -18.91 -20.86
CA TYR A 119 -1.49 -17.55 -21.16
C TYR A 119 -2.24 -17.46 -22.49
N ILE A 120 -1.74 -18.14 -23.53
CA ILE A 120 -2.39 -18.24 -24.84
C ILE A 120 -3.72 -18.99 -24.69
N GLN A 121 -3.76 -20.12 -23.98
CA GLN A 121 -5.00 -20.84 -23.70
C GLN A 121 -6.03 -19.98 -22.96
N LYS A 122 -5.62 -19.22 -21.93
CA LYS A 122 -6.52 -18.29 -21.21
C LYS A 122 -7.02 -17.18 -22.11
N LYS A 123 -6.18 -16.62 -23.00
CA LYS A 123 -6.60 -15.62 -23.98
C LYS A 123 -7.55 -16.21 -25.03
N ILE A 124 -7.28 -17.41 -25.52
CA ILE A 124 -8.17 -18.12 -26.45
C ILE A 124 -9.51 -18.43 -25.77
N PHE A 125 -9.49 -18.94 -24.53
CA PHE A 125 -10.69 -19.22 -23.75
C PHE A 125 -11.52 -17.94 -23.50
N ASN A 126 -10.88 -16.83 -23.13
CA ASN A 126 -11.55 -15.54 -22.95
C ASN A 126 -12.11 -14.99 -24.27
N LEU A 127 -11.41 -15.19 -25.38
CA LEU A 127 -11.93 -14.85 -26.72
C LEU A 127 -13.16 -15.70 -27.05
N MET A 128 -13.09 -17.01 -26.82
CA MET A 128 -14.23 -17.92 -27.09
C MET A 128 -15.42 -17.62 -26.19
N SER A 129 -15.20 -17.24 -24.92
CA SER A 129 -16.26 -16.85 -24.01
C SER A 129 -16.88 -15.49 -24.39
N SER A 130 -16.06 -14.54 -24.84
CA SER A 130 -16.55 -13.23 -25.34
C SER A 130 -17.32 -13.36 -26.64
N LEU A 131 -16.94 -14.31 -27.50
CA LEU A 131 -17.68 -14.60 -28.73
C LEU A 131 -19.08 -15.16 -28.45
N LYS A 132 -19.27 -15.86 -27.32
CA LYS A 132 -20.58 -16.40 -26.89
C LYS A 132 -21.49 -15.35 -26.22
N LYS A 133 -20.95 -14.30 -25.64
CA LYS A 133 -21.67 -13.39 -24.74
C LYS A 133 -22.13 -12.08 -25.38
N ASP A 134 -21.58 -11.68 -26.53
CA ASP A 134 -21.83 -10.35 -27.07
C ASP A 134 -22.07 -10.38 -28.58
N SER A 135 -23.34 -10.21 -28.98
CA SER A 135 -23.79 -10.26 -30.38
C SER A 135 -23.59 -8.95 -31.14
N GLN A 136 -23.14 -7.86 -30.49
CA GLN A 136 -23.08 -6.53 -31.13
C GLN A 136 -21.75 -6.15 -31.76
N GLN A 137 -20.66 -6.85 -31.47
CA GLN A 137 -19.36 -6.55 -32.12
C GLN A 137 -19.04 -7.54 -33.24
N SER A 138 -18.65 -7.02 -34.42
CA SER A 138 -18.21 -7.83 -35.55
C SER A 138 -17.09 -8.78 -35.17
N PHE A 139 -17.21 -10.06 -35.54
CA PHE A 139 -16.23 -11.12 -35.34
C PHE A 139 -14.81 -10.73 -35.78
N SER A 140 -14.71 -10.01 -36.91
CA SER A 140 -13.45 -9.47 -37.44
C SER A 140 -12.79 -8.47 -36.48
N LYS A 141 -13.56 -7.63 -35.78
CA LYS A 141 -13.04 -6.63 -34.85
C LYS A 141 -12.50 -7.31 -33.57
N LYS A 142 -13.14 -8.38 -33.12
CA LYS A 142 -12.69 -9.20 -31.97
C LYS A 142 -11.40 -9.96 -32.27
N ILE A 143 -11.29 -10.54 -33.49
CA ILE A 143 -10.04 -11.18 -33.96
C ILE A 143 -8.94 -10.14 -34.11
N LEU A 144 -9.22 -8.98 -34.69
CA LEU A 144 -8.23 -7.91 -34.87
C LEU A 144 -7.69 -7.43 -33.52
N ASN A 145 -8.55 -7.22 -32.52
CA ASN A 145 -8.15 -6.85 -31.17
C ASN A 145 -7.32 -7.95 -30.48
N PHE A 146 -7.65 -9.24 -30.70
CA PHE A 146 -6.85 -10.37 -30.22
C PHE A 146 -5.48 -10.41 -30.88
N VAL A 147 -5.43 -10.30 -32.22
CA VAL A 147 -4.18 -10.32 -32.99
C VAL A 147 -3.32 -9.10 -32.60
N ASN A 148 -3.90 -7.91 -32.50
CA ASN A 148 -3.21 -6.72 -32.04
C ASN A 148 -2.66 -6.90 -30.61
N GLY A 149 -3.45 -7.45 -29.68
CA GLY A 149 -3.00 -7.71 -28.31
C GLY A 149 -1.97 -8.84 -28.16
N VAL A 150 -1.79 -9.70 -29.19
CA VAL A 150 -0.78 -10.76 -29.21
C VAL A 150 0.46 -10.36 -30.00
N MET A 151 0.27 -9.71 -31.17
CA MET A 151 1.35 -9.39 -32.12
C MET A 151 1.97 -8.00 -31.89
N PHE A 152 1.18 -7.03 -31.42
CA PHE A 152 1.70 -5.68 -31.12
C PHE A 152 1.93 -5.54 -29.60
N ARG A 153 2.72 -6.46 -29.01
CA ARG A 153 3.45 -6.09 -27.81
C ARG A 153 4.34 -4.94 -28.19
N ASP A 154 4.16 -3.82 -27.50
CA ASP A 154 5.08 -2.70 -27.62
C ASP A 154 6.51 -3.25 -27.51
N PRO A 155 7.34 -3.17 -28.57
CA PRO A 155 8.70 -3.71 -28.54
C PRO A 155 9.57 -3.00 -27.48
N TYR A 156 9.12 -1.85 -26.95
CA TYR A 156 9.77 -1.12 -25.86
C TYR A 156 9.36 -1.61 -24.47
N LEU A 157 8.31 -2.45 -24.35
CA LEU A 157 7.92 -3.02 -23.06
C LEU A 157 8.73 -4.30 -22.80
N ASP A 158 9.51 -4.25 -21.73
CA ASP A 158 10.21 -5.41 -21.22
C ASP A 158 9.23 -6.54 -20.85
N SER A 159 9.58 -7.77 -21.20
CA SER A 159 8.79 -8.91 -20.73
C SER A 159 9.01 -9.10 -19.22
N PRO A 160 7.97 -9.50 -18.44
CA PRO A 160 8.13 -9.75 -17.00
C PRO A 160 9.28 -10.72 -16.67
N ARG A 161 9.51 -11.73 -17.52
CA ARG A 161 10.63 -12.66 -17.36
C ARG A 161 11.99 -11.99 -17.54
N SER A 162 12.12 -11.07 -18.50
CA SER A 162 13.40 -10.41 -18.75
C SER A 162 13.70 -9.39 -17.66
N VAL A 163 12.67 -8.74 -17.11
CA VAL A 163 12.78 -7.86 -15.94
C VAL A 163 13.20 -8.65 -14.71
N MET A 164 12.55 -9.79 -14.42
CA MET A 164 12.90 -10.65 -13.29
C MET A 164 14.35 -11.15 -13.41
N LYS A 165 14.76 -11.64 -14.58
CA LYS A 165 16.16 -12.07 -14.80
C LYS A 165 17.14 -10.92 -14.57
N LYS A 166 16.82 -9.71 -14.99
CA LYS A 166 17.65 -8.52 -14.75
C LYS A 166 17.71 -8.19 -13.27
N TYR A 167 16.57 -8.22 -12.57
CA TYR A 167 16.51 -8.01 -11.13
C TYR A 167 17.40 -9.02 -10.39
N ASP A 168 17.25 -10.31 -10.69
CA ASP A 168 18.06 -11.37 -10.06
C ASP A 168 19.57 -11.17 -10.29
N THR A 169 19.95 -10.69 -11.49
CA THR A 169 21.36 -10.40 -11.82
C THR A 169 21.91 -9.22 -11.03
N LEU A 170 21.08 -8.22 -10.74
CA LEU A 170 21.47 -6.99 -10.07
C LEU A 170 21.35 -7.07 -8.54
N SER A 171 20.52 -7.99 -8.04
CA SER A 171 20.24 -8.10 -6.62
C SER A 171 21.32 -8.86 -5.86
N VAL A 172 21.53 -8.46 -4.61
CA VAL A 172 22.53 -9.04 -3.71
C VAL A 172 21.89 -9.53 -2.40
N GLN A 173 22.62 -10.35 -1.65
CA GLN A 173 22.26 -10.63 -0.26
C GLN A 173 22.63 -9.42 0.61
N PRO A 174 21.78 -9.02 1.56
CA PRO A 174 22.08 -7.89 2.43
C PRO A 174 23.19 -8.24 3.44
N ASP A 175 24.02 -7.27 3.73
CA ASP A 175 24.94 -7.31 4.86
C ASP A 175 24.25 -6.67 6.07
N LEU A 176 23.72 -7.48 6.97
CA LEU A 176 23.00 -7.01 8.15
C LEU A 176 23.90 -6.42 9.24
N THR A 177 25.22 -6.47 9.08
CA THR A 177 26.18 -5.83 10.01
C THR A 177 26.34 -4.34 9.76
N LYS A 178 25.91 -3.87 8.60
CA LYS A 178 25.91 -2.45 8.23
C LYS A 178 24.64 -1.77 8.70
N GLU A 179 24.73 -0.49 9.00
CA GLU A 179 23.54 0.34 9.18
C GLU A 179 22.89 0.64 7.82
N PHE A 180 21.58 0.47 7.74
CA PHE A 180 20.83 0.71 6.50
C PHE A 180 19.41 1.19 6.73
N ILE A 181 18.90 1.96 5.80
CA ILE A 181 17.47 2.23 5.64
C ILE A 181 16.89 1.15 4.73
N PHE A 182 15.82 0.50 5.15
CA PHE A 182 15.08 -0.43 4.29
C PHE A 182 13.95 0.30 3.56
N PHE A 183 13.94 0.21 2.23
CA PHE A 183 12.88 0.75 1.38
C PHE A 183 12.25 -0.35 0.52
N PRO A 184 11.11 -0.93 0.93
CA PRO A 184 10.34 -1.83 0.09
C PRO A 184 9.64 -1.04 -1.00
N LEU A 185 9.87 -1.40 -2.27
CA LEU A 185 9.18 -0.80 -3.40
C LEU A 185 7.71 -1.22 -3.44
N HIS A 186 6.86 -0.26 -3.70
CA HIS A 186 5.43 -0.50 -3.86
C HIS A 186 5.12 -1.10 -5.23
N TYR A 187 4.11 -1.95 -5.27
CA TYR A 187 3.55 -2.40 -6.54
C TYR A 187 2.87 -1.22 -7.26
N GLN A 188 3.03 -1.14 -8.58
CA GLN A 188 2.46 -0.07 -9.42
C GLN A 188 1.86 -0.64 -10.69
N PRO A 189 0.74 -0.06 -11.20
CA PRO A 189 -0.06 1.02 -10.61
C PRO A 189 -0.97 0.47 -9.51
N GLU A 190 -1.06 1.19 -8.39
CA GLU A 190 -1.91 0.82 -7.28
C GLU A 190 -2.26 2.07 -6.47
N LEU A 191 -3.41 2.05 -5.76
CA LEU A 191 -3.86 3.09 -4.86
C LEU A 191 -2.76 3.60 -3.90
N SER A 192 -1.96 2.69 -3.37
CA SER A 192 -0.86 2.97 -2.45
C SER A 192 0.20 3.94 -3.00
N THR A 193 0.29 4.07 -4.32
CA THR A 193 1.19 5.01 -5.00
C THR A 193 0.43 6.14 -5.68
N ASN A 194 -0.72 5.88 -6.27
CA ASN A 194 -1.53 6.87 -6.97
C ASN A 194 -3.01 6.74 -6.57
N PRO A 195 -3.62 7.70 -5.84
CA PRO A 195 -3.09 9.03 -5.51
C PRO A 195 -2.32 9.15 -4.18
N LEU A 196 -2.34 8.15 -3.29
CA LEU A 196 -1.87 8.27 -1.90
C LEU A 196 -0.37 8.60 -1.76
N GLY A 197 0.44 8.29 -2.77
CA GLY A 197 1.86 8.61 -2.83
C GLY A 197 2.16 10.05 -3.24
N GLY A 198 1.19 10.76 -3.82
CA GLY A 198 1.37 12.13 -4.30
C GLY A 198 2.57 12.27 -5.23
N HIS A 199 3.50 13.17 -4.90
CA HIS A 199 4.72 13.40 -5.67
C HIS A 199 5.68 12.20 -5.71
N TYR A 200 5.56 11.28 -4.77
CA TYR A 200 6.44 10.12 -4.60
C TYR A 200 5.96 8.88 -5.37
N VAL A 201 4.97 9.04 -6.26
CA VAL A 201 4.57 7.99 -7.20
C VAL A 201 5.77 7.49 -8.03
N ASN A 202 6.71 8.39 -8.37
CA ASN A 202 8.01 8.00 -8.90
C ASN A 202 8.93 7.60 -7.75
N GLN A 203 9.06 6.31 -7.51
CA GLN A 203 9.83 5.75 -6.39
C GLN A 203 11.34 6.02 -6.47
N LEU A 204 11.88 6.31 -7.67
CA LEU A 204 13.28 6.73 -7.83
C LEU A 204 13.58 8.03 -7.08
N VAL A 205 12.62 8.96 -7.03
CA VAL A 205 12.76 10.21 -6.27
C VAL A 205 12.97 9.93 -4.79
N VAL A 206 12.24 8.96 -4.24
CA VAL A 206 12.42 8.55 -2.82
C VAL A 206 13.82 8.00 -2.59
N VAL A 207 14.28 7.10 -3.46
CA VAL A 207 15.62 6.50 -3.35
C VAL A 207 16.70 7.56 -3.48
N GLU A 208 16.56 8.49 -4.42
CA GLU A 208 17.48 9.63 -4.58
C GLU A 208 17.55 10.49 -3.32
N MET A 209 16.39 10.83 -2.74
CA MET A 209 16.32 11.60 -1.49
C MET A 209 17.01 10.87 -0.34
N LEU A 210 16.72 9.57 -0.16
CA LEU A 210 17.35 8.75 0.88
C LEU A 210 18.86 8.67 0.71
N SER A 211 19.32 8.38 -0.51
CA SER A 211 20.74 8.27 -0.83
C SER A 211 21.53 9.56 -0.58
N LYS A 212 20.94 10.71 -0.96
CA LYS A 212 21.59 12.01 -0.80
C LYS A 212 21.50 12.58 0.62
N ALA A 213 20.52 12.17 1.42
CA ALA A 213 20.31 12.69 2.77
C ALA A 213 21.41 12.23 3.74
N ASN A 214 21.89 11.01 3.59
CA ASN A 214 23.04 10.47 4.32
C ASN A 214 23.81 9.49 3.40
N PRO A 215 24.88 9.93 2.71
CA PRO A 215 25.64 9.10 1.78
C PRO A 215 26.40 7.92 2.43
N ASP A 216 26.62 7.98 3.75
CA ASP A 216 27.35 6.94 4.49
C ASP A 216 26.40 5.80 4.92
N LEU A 217 25.10 6.04 4.92
CA LEU A 217 24.08 5.08 5.28
C LEU A 217 23.65 4.27 4.04
N MET A 218 23.65 2.96 4.15
CA MET A 218 23.20 2.09 3.06
C MET A 218 21.68 2.18 2.89
N ILE A 219 21.22 2.10 1.65
CA ILE A 219 19.80 2.02 1.30
C ILE A 219 19.55 0.64 0.68
N TYR A 220 18.86 -0.23 1.41
CA TYR A 220 18.46 -1.54 0.92
C TYR A 220 17.07 -1.46 0.30
N VAL A 221 17.03 -1.62 -1.01
CA VAL A 221 15.79 -1.57 -1.81
C VAL A 221 15.39 -2.99 -2.18
N LYS A 222 14.17 -3.38 -1.87
CA LYS A 222 13.62 -4.68 -2.26
C LYS A 222 12.30 -4.48 -2.96
N ASP A 223 12.11 -5.13 -4.11
CA ASP A 223 10.85 -5.00 -4.82
C ASP A 223 9.79 -5.98 -4.30
N HIS A 224 8.56 -5.71 -4.69
CA HIS A 224 7.42 -6.57 -4.45
C HIS A 224 7.56 -7.86 -5.28
N PRO A 225 7.15 -9.02 -4.77
CA PRO A 225 7.24 -10.30 -5.52
C PRO A 225 6.54 -10.31 -6.89
N ARG A 226 5.57 -9.41 -7.10
CA ARG A 226 4.92 -9.18 -8.40
C ARG A 226 5.73 -8.21 -9.26
N LEU A 227 6.91 -8.64 -9.69
CA LEU A 227 7.77 -7.86 -10.59
C LEU A 227 7.21 -7.74 -12.01
N GLY A 228 7.74 -6.76 -12.76
CA GLY A 228 7.58 -6.70 -14.21
C GLY A 228 6.30 -6.04 -14.69
N ASN A 229 5.99 -4.88 -14.14
CA ASN A 229 4.98 -3.98 -14.69
C ASN A 229 5.61 -2.89 -15.59
N ILE A 230 4.76 -2.09 -16.23
CA ILE A 230 5.20 -1.02 -17.14
C ILE A 230 5.98 0.11 -16.46
N PHE A 231 5.87 0.26 -15.15
CA PHE A 231 6.50 1.33 -14.37
C PHE A 231 7.88 0.96 -13.85
N LYS A 232 8.17 -0.35 -13.74
CA LYS A 232 9.45 -0.87 -13.24
C LYS A 232 10.05 -1.83 -14.26
N ASN A 233 10.70 -1.26 -15.27
CA ASN A 233 11.44 -1.96 -16.31
C ASN A 233 12.92 -2.17 -15.91
N LYS A 234 13.74 -2.72 -16.80
CA LYS A 234 15.18 -2.95 -16.55
C LYS A 234 15.92 -1.65 -16.24
N ILE A 235 15.60 -0.57 -16.96
CA ILE A 235 16.23 0.75 -16.78
C ILE A 235 15.96 1.27 -15.37
N PHE A 236 14.73 1.09 -14.86
CA PHE A 236 14.39 1.48 -13.50
C PHE A 236 15.34 0.85 -12.46
N TYR A 237 15.61 -0.46 -12.57
CA TYR A 237 16.52 -1.13 -11.61
C TYR A 237 17.98 -0.74 -11.82
N GLU A 238 18.40 -0.49 -13.05
CA GLU A 238 19.74 0.04 -13.34
C GLU A 238 19.94 1.44 -12.74
N SER A 239 18.93 2.31 -12.88
CA SER A 239 18.97 3.67 -12.31
C SER A 239 19.04 3.69 -10.78
N LEU A 240 18.46 2.68 -10.09
CA LEU A 240 18.64 2.55 -8.64
C LEU A 240 20.11 2.37 -8.25
N LEU A 241 20.87 1.65 -9.05
CA LEU A 241 22.28 1.33 -8.76
C LEU A 241 23.27 2.40 -9.20
N GLU A 242 22.81 3.50 -9.81
CA GLU A 242 23.64 4.68 -10.04
C GLU A 242 24.01 5.38 -8.73
N PHE A 243 23.23 5.17 -7.66
CA PHE A 243 23.54 5.67 -6.34
C PHE A 243 24.46 4.70 -5.59
N LYS A 244 25.65 5.18 -5.17
CA LYS A 244 26.74 4.34 -4.62
C LYS A 244 26.37 3.60 -3.34
N ASN A 245 25.47 4.16 -2.53
CA ASN A 245 25.03 3.60 -1.27
C ASN A 245 23.69 2.85 -1.38
N VAL A 246 23.22 2.54 -2.60
CA VAL A 246 21.99 1.78 -2.84
C VAL A 246 22.33 0.36 -3.24
N SER A 247 21.66 -0.61 -2.64
CA SER A 247 21.73 -2.03 -3.01
C SER A 247 20.34 -2.60 -3.23
N LEU A 248 20.17 -3.30 -4.33
CA LEU A 248 18.95 -4.05 -4.64
C LEU A 248 19.03 -5.40 -3.95
N ILE A 249 18.04 -5.73 -3.12
CA ILE A 249 18.05 -6.93 -2.29
C ILE A 249 17.27 -8.06 -2.96
N ASN A 250 17.82 -9.27 -2.88
CA ASN A 250 17.20 -10.47 -3.44
C ASN A 250 15.76 -10.65 -2.93
N LEU A 251 14.83 -10.98 -3.86
CA LEU A 251 13.41 -11.13 -3.55
C LEU A 251 13.12 -12.18 -2.49
N ASN A 252 13.93 -13.24 -2.46
CA ASN A 252 13.74 -14.35 -1.51
C ASN A 252 14.28 -14.02 -0.10
N PHE A 253 14.95 -12.89 0.09
CA PHE A 253 15.41 -12.50 1.43
C PHE A 253 14.21 -12.08 2.29
N ASN A 254 14.19 -12.51 3.55
CA ASN A 254 13.10 -12.22 4.46
C ASN A 254 13.00 -10.73 4.80
N SER A 255 11.88 -10.09 4.45
CA SER A 255 11.65 -8.67 4.69
C SER A 255 11.55 -8.30 6.17
N TYR A 256 11.06 -9.20 7.02
CA TYR A 256 11.02 -8.97 8.47
C TYR A 256 12.41 -8.85 9.06
N LYS A 257 13.38 -9.66 8.57
CA LYS A 257 14.79 -9.52 8.98
C LYS A 257 15.39 -8.18 8.55
N LEU A 258 14.98 -7.65 7.38
CA LEU A 258 15.39 -6.31 6.96
C LEU A 258 14.80 -5.25 7.89
N ILE A 259 13.53 -5.34 8.22
CA ILE A 259 12.86 -4.42 9.16
C ILE A 259 13.58 -4.46 10.54
N GLU A 260 13.76 -5.65 11.09
CA GLU A 260 14.33 -5.83 12.44
C GLU A 260 15.77 -5.29 12.58
N ASN A 261 16.57 -5.37 11.50
CA ASN A 261 17.96 -4.93 11.51
C ASN A 261 18.17 -3.54 10.91
N SER A 262 17.12 -2.88 10.41
CA SER A 262 17.25 -1.56 9.81
C SER A 262 17.50 -0.46 10.86
N TYR A 263 18.19 0.59 10.44
CA TYR A 263 18.25 1.88 11.12
C TYR A 263 16.85 2.53 11.14
N ALA A 264 16.18 2.54 9.99
CA ALA A 264 14.82 3.01 9.80
C ALA A 264 14.18 2.29 8.60
N VAL A 265 12.86 2.30 8.52
CA VAL A 265 12.14 1.86 7.33
C VAL A 265 11.57 3.07 6.59
N ALA A 266 11.86 3.18 5.31
CA ALA A 266 11.24 4.18 4.45
C ALA A 266 10.06 3.55 3.70
N THR A 267 8.96 4.27 3.57
CA THR A 267 7.81 3.79 2.80
C THR A 267 7.01 4.95 2.23
N ILE A 268 6.33 4.72 1.12
CA ILE A 268 5.34 5.70 0.67
C ILE A 268 4.10 5.56 1.53
N THR A 269 3.38 4.43 1.42
CA THR A 269 2.15 4.15 2.18
C THR A 269 2.03 2.68 2.60
N GLY A 270 3.13 1.92 2.51
CA GLY A 270 3.12 0.47 2.66
C GLY A 270 2.95 0.00 4.10
N THR A 271 2.49 -1.23 4.25
CA THR A 271 2.34 -1.91 5.55
C THR A 271 3.66 -2.14 6.26
N ALA A 272 4.78 -2.21 5.52
CA ALA A 272 6.12 -2.35 6.08
C ALA A 272 6.47 -1.24 7.09
N GLY A 273 5.91 -0.03 6.91
CA GLY A 273 6.04 1.04 7.90
C GLY A 273 5.33 0.70 9.21
N LEU A 274 4.11 0.19 9.15
CA LEU A 274 3.37 -0.24 10.35
C LEU A 274 4.06 -1.42 11.05
N GLU A 275 4.54 -2.40 10.27
CA GLU A 275 5.33 -3.53 10.76
C GLU A 275 6.62 -3.05 11.47
N ALA A 276 7.27 -2.03 10.91
CA ALA A 276 8.45 -1.41 11.51
C ALA A 276 8.15 -0.74 12.86
N LEU A 277 7.04 0.00 12.97
CA LEU A 277 6.62 0.61 14.24
C LEU A 277 6.37 -0.43 15.33
N ILE A 278 5.71 -1.53 14.99
CA ILE A 278 5.46 -2.63 15.93
C ILE A 278 6.78 -3.26 16.40
N LYS A 279 7.82 -3.25 15.57
CA LYS A 279 9.18 -3.70 15.91
C LYS A 279 10.06 -2.61 16.54
N GLY A 280 9.49 -1.45 16.86
CA GLY A 280 10.24 -0.35 17.48
C GLY A 280 11.18 0.40 16.55
N LYS A 281 10.99 0.28 15.23
CA LYS A 281 11.82 0.95 14.23
C LYS A 281 11.19 2.26 13.76
N PRO A 282 11.98 3.35 13.63
CA PRO A 282 11.52 4.61 13.05
C PRO A 282 11.09 4.44 11.59
N VAL A 283 10.12 5.25 11.18
CA VAL A 283 9.56 5.19 9.82
C VAL A 283 9.61 6.55 9.14
N PHE A 284 10.22 6.61 7.96
CA PHE A 284 10.12 7.74 7.04
C PHE A 284 8.95 7.50 6.09
N MET A 285 7.86 8.27 6.28
CA MET A 285 6.64 8.12 5.48
C MET A 285 6.51 9.24 4.47
N PHE A 286 6.49 8.90 3.19
CA PHE A 286 6.43 9.86 2.08
C PHE A 286 5.01 10.14 1.59
N GLY A 287 4.11 9.17 1.64
CA GLY A 287 2.69 9.32 1.26
C GLY A 287 1.75 9.45 2.46
N ASN A 288 0.45 9.40 2.22
CA ASN A 288 -0.60 9.56 3.24
C ASN A 288 -1.22 8.21 3.60
N ARG A 289 -1.24 7.88 4.90
CA ARG A 289 -1.84 6.63 5.38
C ARG A 289 -2.39 6.80 6.79
N PHE A 290 -3.35 5.97 7.19
CA PHE A 290 -4.02 6.03 8.50
C PHE A 290 -3.06 6.06 9.71
N TYR A 291 -1.85 5.52 9.59
CA TYR A 291 -0.85 5.50 10.65
C TYR A 291 0.22 6.61 10.55
N GLU A 292 0.01 7.61 9.70
CA GLU A 292 0.98 8.72 9.53
C GLU A 292 1.20 9.55 10.80
N HIS A 293 0.26 9.49 11.74
CA HIS A 293 0.35 10.14 13.05
C HIS A 293 0.81 9.20 14.18
N ALA A 294 1.15 7.96 13.86
CA ALA A 294 1.61 7.00 14.86
C ALA A 294 2.98 7.40 15.45
N PRO A 295 3.27 7.04 16.70
CA PRO A 295 4.58 7.30 17.31
C PRO A 295 5.68 6.60 16.51
N GLY A 296 6.79 7.30 16.28
CA GLY A 296 7.91 6.79 15.47
C GLY A 296 7.79 7.06 13.98
N VAL A 297 6.69 7.63 13.48
CA VAL A 297 6.55 8.07 12.10
C VAL A 297 7.08 9.49 11.93
N PHE A 298 7.97 9.66 10.98
CA PHE A 298 8.42 10.94 10.46
C PHE A 298 7.79 11.16 9.09
N LYS A 299 6.84 12.10 8.99
CA LYS A 299 6.24 12.49 7.72
C LYS A 299 7.23 13.28 6.90
N ILE A 300 7.49 12.84 5.67
CA ILE A 300 8.46 13.44 4.77
C ILE A 300 7.74 14.11 3.60
N ASN A 301 7.68 15.43 3.62
CA ASN A 301 7.12 16.25 2.55
C ASN A 301 8.23 16.94 1.73
N SER A 302 9.46 16.98 2.26
CA SER A 302 10.60 17.62 1.63
C SER A 302 11.91 16.93 1.97
N PHE A 303 12.96 17.23 1.21
CA PHE A 303 14.32 16.77 1.51
C PHE A 303 14.82 17.25 2.89
N ASN A 304 14.42 18.46 3.29
CA ASN A 304 14.78 19.00 4.60
C ASN A 304 14.11 18.24 5.74
N ASP A 305 12.86 17.76 5.56
CA ASP A 305 12.18 16.94 6.57
C ASP A 305 12.94 15.62 6.77
N LEU A 306 13.39 15.00 5.69
CA LEU A 306 14.18 13.78 5.76
C LEU A 306 15.50 13.98 6.50
N LYS A 307 16.25 15.03 6.18
CA LYS A 307 17.51 15.37 6.88
C LYS A 307 17.27 15.65 8.36
N LYS A 308 16.20 16.35 8.69
CA LYS A 308 15.80 16.61 10.07
C LYS A 308 15.44 15.32 10.82
N ALA A 309 14.69 14.40 10.16
CA ALA A 309 14.31 13.12 10.74
C ALA A 309 15.56 12.25 11.02
N ILE A 310 16.50 12.14 10.08
CA ILE A 310 17.76 11.42 10.27
C ILE A 310 18.53 12.00 11.46
N ARG A 311 18.70 13.33 11.51
CA ARG A 311 19.40 13.99 12.64
C ARG A 311 18.74 13.68 13.99
N ILE A 312 17.40 13.70 14.06
CA ILE A 312 16.67 13.37 15.30
C ILE A 312 16.97 11.93 15.74
N ILE A 313 17.06 10.99 14.79
CA ILE A 313 17.38 9.60 15.10
C ILE A 313 18.84 9.48 15.56
N ASP A 314 19.78 10.14 14.88
CA ASP A 314 21.21 10.16 15.25
C ASP A 314 21.45 10.78 16.64
N GLU A 315 20.62 11.75 17.05
CA GLU A 315 20.63 12.36 18.37
C GLU A 315 20.03 11.43 19.48
N GLY A 316 19.69 10.18 19.14
CA GLY A 316 19.24 9.17 20.08
C GLY A 316 17.71 9.06 20.20
N PHE A 317 16.98 9.40 19.15
CA PHE A 317 15.52 9.20 19.14
C PHE A 317 15.17 7.75 19.39
N SER A 318 14.32 7.54 20.36
CA SER A 318 13.66 6.26 20.61
C SER A 318 12.21 6.48 20.98
N PHE A 319 11.38 5.50 20.75
CA PHE A 319 10.01 5.50 21.23
C PHE A 319 9.68 4.17 21.90
N ASP A 320 8.89 4.24 22.96
CA ASP A 320 8.40 3.04 23.64
C ASP A 320 7.37 2.35 22.75
N GLN A 321 7.52 1.05 22.53
CA GLN A 321 6.54 0.22 21.82
C GLN A 321 5.13 0.29 22.42
N LYS A 322 5.00 0.53 23.74
CA LYS A 322 3.70 0.82 24.37
C LYS A 322 2.99 2.03 23.73
N ASN A 323 3.72 3.00 23.20
CA ASN A 323 3.10 4.12 22.48
C ASN A 323 2.36 3.67 21.22
N VAL A 324 2.81 2.57 20.58
CA VAL A 324 2.12 1.96 19.45
C VAL A 324 0.80 1.32 19.90
N LEU A 325 0.77 0.71 21.10
CA LEU A 325 -0.47 0.17 21.66
C LEU A 325 -1.50 1.28 21.93
N TYR A 326 -1.07 2.41 22.49
CA TYR A 326 -1.97 3.58 22.65
C TYR A 326 -2.52 4.08 21.32
N PHE A 327 -1.69 4.06 20.26
CA PHE A 327 -2.15 4.41 18.92
C PHE A 327 -3.21 3.42 18.41
N PHE A 328 -2.98 2.11 18.56
CA PHE A 328 -3.97 1.10 18.16
C PHE A 328 -5.26 1.18 19.01
N LYS A 329 -5.13 1.48 20.30
CA LYS A 329 -6.29 1.70 21.19
C LYS A 329 -7.08 2.96 20.75
N ALA A 330 -6.41 4.03 20.39
CA ALA A 330 -7.06 5.21 19.82
C ALA A 330 -7.75 4.89 18.48
N LEU A 331 -7.11 4.05 17.64
CA LEU A 331 -7.62 3.68 16.32
C LEU A 331 -9.00 2.99 16.39
N GLU A 332 -9.30 2.25 17.46
CA GLU A 332 -10.60 1.60 17.66
C GLU A 332 -11.79 2.55 17.53
N ASN A 333 -11.61 3.82 17.89
CA ASN A 333 -12.67 4.82 17.82
C ASN A 333 -12.96 5.34 16.40
N TYR A 334 -12.09 5.01 15.45
CA TYR A 334 -12.14 5.54 14.07
C TYR A 334 -12.40 4.45 13.04
N VAL A 335 -12.48 3.20 13.49
CA VAL A 335 -12.65 2.05 12.60
C VAL A 335 -13.82 1.19 13.04
N PHE A 336 -14.41 0.51 12.09
CA PHE A 336 -15.43 -0.51 12.37
C PHE A 336 -15.14 -1.76 11.53
N GLU A 337 -15.51 -2.91 12.06
CA GLU A 337 -15.42 -4.16 11.34
C GLU A 337 -16.44 -4.22 10.21
N GLY A 338 -15.98 -4.55 9.00
CA GLY A 338 -16.84 -4.65 7.82
C GLY A 338 -16.14 -5.31 6.65
N VAL A 339 -16.88 -5.65 5.62
CA VAL A 339 -16.44 -6.26 4.36
C VAL A 339 -16.80 -5.35 3.20
N MET A 340 -15.85 -5.10 2.31
CA MET A 340 -16.03 -4.25 1.12
C MET A 340 -15.95 -5.05 -0.18
N ASP A 341 -15.23 -6.16 -0.20
CA ASP A 341 -15.07 -7.04 -1.36
C ASP A 341 -15.69 -8.41 -1.11
N THR A 342 -16.25 -9.03 -2.15
CA THR A 342 -16.85 -10.37 -2.07
C THR A 342 -15.87 -11.46 -1.65
N SER A 343 -14.58 -11.27 -1.91
CA SER A 343 -13.53 -12.18 -1.47
C SER A 343 -13.30 -12.14 0.04
N GLU A 344 -13.70 -11.06 0.70
CA GLU A 344 -13.49 -10.82 2.13
C GLU A 344 -14.52 -11.55 3.00
N GLU A 345 -15.73 -11.81 2.49
CA GLU A 345 -16.78 -12.53 3.24
C GLU A 345 -16.33 -13.91 3.74
N SER A 346 -15.45 -14.57 3.01
CA SER A 346 -14.92 -15.88 3.40
C SER A 346 -14.01 -15.83 4.64
N TYR A 347 -13.55 -14.66 5.01
CA TYR A 347 -12.59 -14.43 6.11
C TYR A 347 -13.16 -13.59 7.25
N SER A 348 -14.34 -13.00 7.07
CA SER A 348 -14.99 -12.13 8.07
C SER A 348 -16.22 -12.81 8.66
N ASN A 349 -16.51 -12.50 9.93
CA ASN A 349 -17.75 -12.89 10.58
C ASN A 349 -18.90 -11.90 10.28
N ILE A 350 -18.63 -10.86 9.50
CA ILE A 350 -19.59 -9.80 9.16
C ILE A 350 -19.96 -9.88 7.69
N THR A 351 -21.24 -9.74 7.40
CA THR A 351 -21.79 -9.74 6.05
C THR A 351 -21.74 -8.34 5.41
N HIS A 352 -21.85 -8.27 4.08
CA HIS A 352 -22.04 -7.00 3.37
C HIS A 352 -23.26 -6.22 3.85
N SER A 353 -24.35 -6.91 4.20
CA SER A 353 -25.57 -6.27 4.71
C SER A 353 -25.33 -5.58 6.07
N GLU A 354 -24.60 -6.21 6.97
CA GLU A 354 -24.23 -5.63 8.26
C GLU A 354 -23.25 -4.46 8.09
N THR A 355 -22.29 -4.59 7.17
CA THR A 355 -21.38 -3.51 6.80
C THR A 355 -22.15 -2.29 6.28
N ALA A 356 -23.09 -2.49 5.36
CA ALA A 356 -23.91 -1.40 4.82
C ALA A 356 -24.73 -0.70 5.91
N LYS A 357 -25.31 -1.45 6.88
CA LYS A 357 -26.03 -0.86 8.02
C LYS A 357 -25.11 0.02 8.87
N LYS A 358 -23.88 -0.42 9.14
CA LYS A 358 -22.90 0.37 9.89
C LYS A 358 -22.50 1.64 9.14
N MET A 359 -22.26 1.55 7.81
CA MET A 359 -21.96 2.70 6.97
C MET A 359 -23.11 3.73 6.99
N ILE A 360 -24.35 3.27 6.85
CA ILE A 360 -25.52 4.14 6.91
C ILE A 360 -25.65 4.82 8.28
N ALA A 361 -25.38 4.10 9.36
CA ALA A 361 -25.40 4.67 10.71
C ALA A 361 -24.36 5.78 10.89
N ILE A 362 -23.17 5.63 10.28
CA ILE A 362 -22.11 6.65 10.29
C ILE A 362 -22.50 7.87 9.44
N ILE A 363 -23.09 7.66 8.28
CA ILE A 363 -23.52 8.75 7.38
C ILE A 363 -24.60 9.63 8.03
N ASN A 364 -25.46 9.05 8.87
CA ASN A 364 -26.57 9.73 9.53
C ASN A 364 -26.17 10.46 10.83
N GLN A 365 -24.92 10.37 11.27
CA GLN A 365 -24.36 11.14 12.38
C GLN A 365 -23.86 12.50 11.91
#